data_4ab1cfb2a4c33bdc691e223a9de18405
#
_entry.id   4ab1cfb2a4c33bdc691e223a9de18405
#
_cell.length_a   1.000
_cell.length_b   1.000
_cell.length_c   1.000
_cell.angle_alpha   90.00
_cell.angle_beta   90.00
_cell.angle_gamma   90.00
#
_symmetry.space_group_name_H-M   'P 1'
#
loop_
_entity.id
_entity.type
_entity.pdbx_description
1 polymer ?
#
loop_
_entity_poly.entity_id
_entity_poly.type
_entity_poly.pdbx_seq_one_letter_code
_entity_poly.pdbx_strand_id
1 'polypeptide(L)'
;MNTAILAFLALLPILTVAIFLVGLRWPASRAMPLSYLVALAVAMFVWQIPGIQVVAASINGLIVALTLLYIIFGAILLLNTLQESGAIKSIRQGFTDITPDRRVQVIIVAWLFGAFIEGSAGFGTPAAVAVPLLVGLGFPGMAAVMAGMIIQSTPVSFGALGTPILVGVNTGLSADPTVVEYASSLGYEQWNDFLAFIGLKVAFLHAAAGTLVPLILVSFMTRFFGRNRTFSEGLQVCTKVSGSGEFFLFDSKALKPIPSFLFSLFTTLLLV
;
A
#
# COMPACT_ATOMS: atom_id res chain seq x y z
N MET A 1 32.07 18.39 5.71
CA MET A 1 31.56 17.40 6.70
C MET A 1 31.71 16.01 6.10
N ASN A 2 31.95 14.98 6.93
CA ASN A 2 32.04 13.60 6.45
C ASN A 2 30.66 13.16 5.90
N THR A 3 30.66 12.44 4.77
CA THR A 3 29.42 11.95 4.11
C THR A 3 28.54 11.11 5.05
N ALA A 4 29.15 10.33 5.95
CA ALA A 4 28.44 9.56 6.95
C ALA A 4 27.65 10.44 7.95
N ILE A 5 28.23 11.58 8.35
CA ILE A 5 27.57 12.54 9.25
C ILE A 5 26.39 13.21 8.53
N LEU A 6 26.58 13.60 7.27
CA LEU A 6 25.49 14.17 6.45
C LEU A 6 24.35 13.18 6.26
N ALA A 7 24.67 11.90 5.97
CA ALA A 7 23.67 10.86 5.86
C ALA A 7 22.89 10.64 7.18
N PHE A 8 23.58 10.65 8.32
CA PHE A 8 22.93 10.56 9.62
C PHE A 8 22.01 11.75 9.90
N LEU A 9 22.47 12.98 9.59
CA LEU A 9 21.67 14.19 9.76
C LEU A 9 20.42 14.18 8.83
N ALA A 10 20.54 13.64 7.62
CA ALA A 10 19.41 13.47 6.71
C ALA A 10 18.35 12.48 7.25
N LEU A 11 18.76 11.51 8.07
CA LEU A 11 17.85 10.54 8.71
C LEU A 11 17.16 11.09 9.95
N LEU A 12 17.61 12.20 10.54
CA LEU A 12 17.05 12.74 11.79
C LEU A 12 15.53 12.95 11.77
N PRO A 13 14.91 13.50 10.71
CA PRO A 13 13.45 13.64 10.67
C PRO A 13 12.74 12.30 10.74
N ILE A 14 13.28 11.27 10.06
CA ILE A 14 12.73 9.91 10.06
C ILE A 14 12.91 9.27 11.44
N LEU A 15 14.08 9.41 12.04
CA LEU A 15 14.36 8.91 13.40
C LEU A 15 13.46 9.60 14.43
N THR A 16 13.19 10.88 14.27
CA THR A 16 12.24 11.63 15.12
C THR A 16 10.87 10.98 15.09
N VAL A 17 10.33 10.71 13.89
CA VAL A 17 9.05 9.99 13.76
C VAL A 17 9.13 8.62 14.42
N ALA A 18 10.17 7.84 14.14
CA ALA A 18 10.33 6.49 14.70
C ALA A 18 10.36 6.51 16.23
N ILE A 19 11.11 7.43 16.84
CA ILE A 19 11.24 7.53 18.31
C ILE A 19 9.90 7.96 18.94
N PHE A 20 9.28 9.02 18.43
CA PHE A 20 8.08 9.57 19.06
C PHE A 20 6.83 8.75 18.76
N LEU A 21 6.64 8.28 17.51
CA LEU A 21 5.46 7.52 17.14
C LEU A 21 5.53 6.07 17.63
N VAL A 22 6.67 5.38 17.40
CA VAL A 22 6.82 3.96 17.72
C VAL A 22 7.34 3.77 19.15
N GLY A 23 8.40 4.47 19.54
CA GLY A 23 9.02 4.34 20.84
C GLY A 23 8.15 4.93 21.96
N LEU A 24 7.75 6.18 21.86
CA LEU A 24 6.96 6.89 22.88
C LEU A 24 5.44 6.78 22.67
N ARG A 25 4.99 6.17 21.55
CA ARG A 25 3.58 5.98 21.20
C ARG A 25 2.77 7.29 21.19
N TRP A 26 3.41 8.37 20.79
CA TRP A 26 2.73 9.65 20.62
C TRP A 26 1.76 9.58 19.41
N PRO A 27 0.64 10.31 19.45
CA PRO A 27 -0.23 10.41 18.29
C PRO A 27 0.50 11.12 17.14
N ALA A 28 0.23 10.70 15.90
CA ALA A 28 0.84 11.25 14.69
C ALA A 28 0.67 12.77 14.59
N SER A 29 -0.47 13.31 15.09
CA SER A 29 -0.75 14.75 15.14
C SER A 29 0.28 15.58 15.92
N ARG A 30 1.06 14.94 16.81
CA ARG A 30 2.14 15.59 17.57
C ARG A 30 3.53 15.22 17.02
N ALA A 31 3.72 13.96 16.64
CA ALA A 31 5.01 13.48 16.16
C ALA A 31 5.39 14.08 14.78
N MET A 32 4.43 14.22 13.86
CA MET A 32 4.69 14.74 12.50
C MET A 32 5.08 16.22 12.48
N PRO A 33 4.41 17.16 13.20
CA PRO A 33 4.89 18.54 13.28
C PRO A 33 6.29 18.67 13.87
N LEU A 34 6.63 17.84 14.87
CA LEU A 34 7.97 17.85 15.44
C LEU A 34 9.03 17.39 14.42
N SER A 35 8.75 16.32 13.67
CA SER A 35 9.62 15.86 12.60
C SER A 35 9.81 16.94 11.52
N TYR A 36 8.75 17.66 11.16
CA TYR A 36 8.83 18.77 10.24
C TYR A 36 9.76 19.89 10.76
N LEU A 37 9.64 20.26 12.04
CA LEU A 37 10.54 21.25 12.66
C LEU A 37 12.00 20.79 12.65
N VAL A 38 12.27 19.52 12.92
CA VAL A 38 13.61 18.92 12.81
C VAL A 38 14.13 19.00 11.38
N ALA A 39 13.31 18.64 10.38
CA ALA A 39 13.68 18.74 8.97
C ALA A 39 14.00 20.19 8.57
N LEU A 40 13.21 21.15 9.04
CA LEU A 40 13.38 22.58 8.83
C LEU A 40 14.71 23.08 9.43
N ALA A 41 14.98 22.69 10.68
CA ALA A 41 16.23 23.07 11.36
C ALA A 41 17.45 22.48 10.63
N VAL A 42 17.39 21.20 10.24
CA VAL A 42 18.47 20.54 9.51
C VAL A 42 18.68 21.21 8.13
N ALA A 43 17.62 21.55 7.41
CA ALA A 43 17.71 22.25 6.12
C ALA A 43 18.38 23.63 6.25
N MET A 44 18.00 24.40 7.25
CA MET A 44 18.53 25.77 7.43
C MET A 44 19.95 25.78 8.01
N PHE A 45 20.24 24.97 9.03
CA PHE A 45 21.50 25.05 9.77
C PHE A 45 22.60 24.13 9.20
N VAL A 46 22.24 22.98 8.63
CA VAL A 46 23.21 22.02 8.08
C VAL A 46 23.43 22.24 6.59
N TRP A 47 22.34 22.28 5.81
CA TRP A 47 22.41 22.50 4.37
C TRP A 47 22.40 23.95 3.97
N GLN A 48 22.22 24.89 4.91
CA GLN A 48 22.25 26.35 4.67
C GLN A 48 21.30 26.78 3.54
N ILE A 49 20.14 26.10 3.43
CA ILE A 49 19.14 26.44 2.43
C ILE A 49 18.55 27.81 2.75
N PRO A 50 18.49 28.73 1.78
CA PRO A 50 17.90 30.06 1.98
C PRO A 50 16.47 29.97 2.51
N GLY A 51 16.12 30.80 3.50
CA GLY A 51 14.80 30.78 4.13
C GLY A 51 13.64 30.92 3.14
N ILE A 52 13.84 31.68 2.04
CA ILE A 52 12.83 31.83 0.98
C ILE A 52 12.50 30.48 0.29
N GLN A 53 13.50 29.63 0.08
CA GLN A 53 13.29 28.31 -0.51
C GLN A 53 12.57 27.38 0.47
N VAL A 54 12.89 27.47 1.76
CA VAL A 54 12.21 26.70 2.81
C VAL A 54 10.73 27.10 2.90
N VAL A 55 10.43 28.39 2.84
CA VAL A 55 9.04 28.88 2.80
C VAL A 55 8.33 28.41 1.54
N ALA A 56 8.95 28.51 0.38
CA ALA A 56 8.38 28.06 -0.89
C ALA A 56 8.09 26.55 -0.87
N ALA A 57 9.03 25.72 -0.36
CA ALA A 57 8.84 24.28 -0.20
C ALA A 57 7.70 23.96 0.78
N SER A 58 7.56 24.72 1.87
CA SER A 58 6.47 24.55 2.84
C SER A 58 5.11 24.89 2.26
N ILE A 59 5.00 25.95 1.47
CA ILE A 59 3.78 26.32 0.77
C ILE A 59 3.41 25.25 -0.26
N ASN A 60 4.38 24.77 -1.04
CA ASN A 60 4.16 23.68 -1.99
C ASN A 60 3.69 22.39 -1.27
N GLY A 61 4.34 22.04 -0.16
CA GLY A 61 3.93 20.91 0.68
C GLY A 61 2.49 21.05 1.21
N LEU A 62 2.08 22.27 1.58
CA LEU A 62 0.70 22.54 2.01
C LEU A 62 -0.30 22.37 0.86
N ILE A 63 0.02 22.83 -0.35
CA ILE A 63 -0.83 22.63 -1.53
C ILE A 63 -1.01 21.14 -1.83
N VAL A 64 0.10 20.38 -1.81
CA VAL A 64 0.05 18.93 -1.99
C VAL A 64 -0.78 18.27 -0.89
N ALA A 65 -0.61 18.66 0.37
CA ALA A 65 -1.41 18.13 1.48
C ALA A 65 -2.91 18.40 1.31
N LEU A 66 -3.31 19.59 0.86
CA LEU A 66 -4.70 19.94 0.58
C LEU A 66 -5.27 19.09 -0.56
N THR A 67 -4.51 18.85 -1.60
CA THR A 67 -4.90 17.97 -2.71
C THR A 67 -5.15 16.54 -2.21
N LEU A 68 -4.25 16.01 -1.39
CA LEU A 68 -4.40 14.68 -0.79
C LEU A 68 -5.63 14.61 0.14
N LEU A 69 -5.84 15.62 0.97
CA LEU A 69 -7.01 15.70 1.85
C LEU A 69 -8.32 15.71 1.07
N TYR A 70 -8.37 16.38 -0.08
CA TYR A 70 -9.53 16.37 -0.95
C TYR A 70 -9.85 14.96 -1.50
N ILE A 71 -8.81 14.22 -1.91
CA ILE A 71 -8.95 12.82 -2.37
C ILE A 71 -9.44 11.93 -1.23
N ILE A 72 -8.85 12.04 -0.03
CA ILE A 72 -9.24 11.29 1.16
C ILE A 72 -10.69 11.60 1.55
N PHE A 73 -11.08 12.87 1.49
CA PHE A 73 -12.46 13.29 1.74
C PHE A 73 -13.44 12.60 0.79
N GLY A 74 -13.13 12.56 -0.51
CA GLY A 74 -13.96 11.86 -1.51
C GLY A 74 -14.07 10.35 -1.21
N ALA A 75 -12.99 9.72 -0.81
CA ALA A 75 -12.97 8.29 -0.45
C ALA A 75 -13.84 8.00 0.80
N ILE A 76 -13.72 8.84 1.83
CA ILE A 76 -14.54 8.72 3.06
C ILE A 76 -16.02 8.97 2.75
N LEU A 77 -16.33 9.98 1.93
CA LEU A 77 -17.68 10.27 1.51
C LEU A 77 -18.32 9.08 0.77
N LEU A 78 -17.58 8.49 -0.18
CA LEU A 78 -18.02 7.29 -0.88
C LEU A 78 -18.27 6.12 0.09
N LEU A 79 -17.35 5.88 1.02
CA LEU A 79 -17.51 4.82 2.02
C LEU A 79 -18.77 5.02 2.86
N ASN A 80 -18.99 6.22 3.38
CA ASN A 80 -20.18 6.55 4.16
C ASN A 80 -21.46 6.37 3.32
N THR A 81 -21.44 6.79 2.07
CA THR A 81 -22.58 6.60 1.15
C THR A 81 -22.89 5.11 0.94
N LEU A 82 -21.86 4.28 0.74
CA LEU A 82 -22.00 2.82 0.62
C LEU A 82 -22.50 2.17 1.91
N GLN A 83 -22.14 2.70 3.07
CA GLN A 83 -22.63 2.23 4.37
C GLN A 83 -24.11 2.58 4.56
N GLU A 84 -24.47 3.83 4.37
CA GLU A 84 -25.84 4.33 4.53
C GLU A 84 -26.82 3.76 3.51
N SER A 85 -26.40 3.58 2.27
CA SER A 85 -27.21 2.93 1.22
C SER A 85 -27.41 1.43 1.44
N GLY A 86 -26.69 0.82 2.37
CA GLY A 86 -26.72 -0.64 2.61
C GLY A 86 -25.93 -1.44 1.57
N ALA A 87 -25.27 -0.82 0.61
CA ALA A 87 -24.46 -1.50 -0.41
C ALA A 87 -23.36 -2.37 0.20
N ILE A 88 -22.77 -1.97 1.33
CA ILE A 88 -21.78 -2.79 2.06
C ILE A 88 -22.38 -4.12 2.53
N LYS A 89 -23.68 -4.15 2.89
CA LYS A 89 -24.35 -5.42 3.26
C LYS A 89 -24.44 -6.37 2.07
N SER A 90 -24.76 -5.84 0.89
CA SER A 90 -24.82 -6.64 -0.36
C SER A 90 -23.44 -7.15 -0.78
N ILE A 91 -22.43 -6.30 -0.70
CA ILE A 91 -21.03 -6.70 -0.95
C ILE A 91 -20.59 -7.79 0.03
N ARG A 92 -20.90 -7.62 1.32
CA ARG A 92 -20.61 -8.60 2.35
C ARG A 92 -21.32 -9.94 2.09
N GLN A 93 -22.60 -9.91 1.70
CA GLN A 93 -23.34 -11.13 1.34
C GLN A 93 -22.67 -11.83 0.17
N GLY A 94 -22.30 -11.11 -0.89
CA GLY A 94 -21.57 -11.68 -2.02
C GLY A 94 -20.28 -12.39 -1.62
N PHE A 95 -19.49 -11.83 -0.71
CA PHE A 95 -18.28 -12.52 -0.22
C PHE A 95 -18.58 -13.74 0.64
N THR A 96 -19.65 -13.71 1.43
CA THR A 96 -20.06 -14.85 2.25
C THR A 96 -20.57 -16.02 1.38
N ASP A 97 -21.23 -15.70 0.27
CA ASP A 97 -21.74 -16.69 -0.68
C ASP A 97 -20.63 -17.39 -1.47
N ILE A 98 -19.45 -16.73 -1.63
CA ILE A 98 -18.29 -17.32 -2.31
C ILE A 98 -17.68 -18.46 -1.47
N THR A 99 -17.46 -18.25 -0.17
CA THR A 99 -16.84 -19.24 0.70
C THR A 99 -17.17 -19.00 2.17
N PRO A 100 -17.44 -20.06 2.94
CA PRO A 100 -17.57 -19.98 4.39
C PRO A 100 -16.21 -19.97 5.11
N ASP A 101 -15.09 -20.32 4.45
CA ASP A 101 -13.76 -20.34 5.08
C ASP A 101 -13.21 -18.93 5.27
N ARG A 102 -13.06 -18.54 6.53
CA ARG A 102 -12.56 -17.20 6.92
C ARG A 102 -11.15 -16.92 6.39
N ARG A 103 -10.32 -17.94 6.18
CA ARG A 103 -8.96 -17.79 5.65
C ARG A 103 -9.00 -17.37 4.18
N VAL A 104 -9.91 -17.97 3.42
CA VAL A 104 -10.14 -17.59 2.03
C VAL A 104 -10.82 -16.23 1.95
N GLN A 105 -11.80 -15.96 2.83
CA GLN A 105 -12.43 -14.63 2.89
C GLN A 105 -11.42 -13.52 3.13
N VAL A 106 -10.43 -13.71 4.00
CA VAL A 106 -9.41 -12.68 4.25
C VAL A 106 -8.51 -12.44 3.03
N ILE A 107 -8.22 -13.47 2.24
CA ILE A 107 -7.48 -13.30 0.98
C ILE A 107 -8.32 -12.50 -0.02
N ILE A 108 -9.59 -12.88 -0.19
CA ILE A 108 -10.47 -12.20 -1.16
C ILE A 108 -10.70 -10.74 -0.75
N VAL A 109 -11.05 -10.49 0.51
CA VAL A 109 -11.43 -9.15 0.98
C VAL A 109 -10.21 -8.26 1.24
N ALA A 110 -9.22 -8.75 1.98
CA ALA A 110 -8.06 -7.93 2.29
C ALA A 110 -7.10 -7.87 1.10
N TRP A 111 -6.73 -9.01 0.52
CA TRP A 111 -5.71 -9.02 -0.52
C TRP A 111 -6.24 -8.60 -1.89
N LEU A 112 -7.20 -9.32 -2.46
CA LEU A 112 -7.65 -9.08 -3.84
C LEU A 112 -8.46 -7.80 -3.96
N PHE A 113 -9.50 -7.65 -3.14
CA PHE A 113 -10.34 -6.46 -3.16
C PHE A 113 -9.60 -5.23 -2.63
N GLY A 114 -8.76 -5.41 -1.59
CA GLY A 114 -7.89 -4.35 -1.09
C GLY A 114 -6.89 -3.86 -2.14
N ALA A 115 -6.24 -4.77 -2.89
CA ALA A 115 -5.33 -4.40 -3.97
C ALA A 115 -6.04 -3.64 -5.11
N PHE A 116 -7.26 -4.05 -5.46
CA PHE A 116 -8.10 -3.34 -6.44
C PHE A 116 -8.42 -1.91 -5.98
N ILE A 117 -8.81 -1.74 -4.72
CA ILE A 117 -9.09 -0.41 -4.16
C ILE A 117 -7.82 0.44 -4.09
N GLU A 118 -6.67 -0.15 -3.71
CA GLU A 118 -5.41 0.59 -3.67
C GLU A 118 -5.03 1.07 -5.07
N GLY A 119 -5.12 0.21 -6.09
CA GLY A 119 -4.85 0.59 -7.47
C GLY A 119 -5.73 1.73 -7.96
N SER A 120 -7.01 1.72 -7.61
CA SER A 120 -7.97 2.73 -8.08
C SER A 120 -7.93 4.04 -7.29
N ALA A 121 -7.82 3.99 -5.97
CA ALA A 121 -7.94 5.15 -5.08
C ALA A 121 -6.66 5.51 -4.31
N GLY A 122 -5.83 4.51 -3.97
CA GLY A 122 -4.60 4.71 -3.20
C GLY A 122 -4.82 5.26 -1.79
N PHE A 123 -3.78 5.91 -1.24
CA PHE A 123 -3.80 6.71 -0.02
C PHE A 123 -4.39 6.03 1.22
N GLY A 124 -4.25 4.70 1.34
CA GLY A 124 -4.75 3.96 2.50
C GLY A 124 -6.24 3.65 2.48
N THR A 125 -6.94 3.94 1.38
CA THR A 125 -8.37 3.58 1.20
C THR A 125 -8.67 2.09 1.37
N PRO A 126 -7.79 1.14 1.00
CA PRO A 126 -8.04 -0.27 1.27
C PRO A 126 -8.28 -0.57 2.74
N ALA A 127 -7.47 -0.01 3.64
CA ALA A 127 -7.69 -0.19 5.07
C ALA A 127 -9.03 0.41 5.53
N ALA A 128 -9.39 1.59 5.01
CA ALA A 128 -10.65 2.25 5.35
C ALA A 128 -11.89 1.45 4.92
N VAL A 129 -11.80 0.68 3.83
CA VAL A 129 -12.93 -0.10 3.28
C VAL A 129 -12.87 -1.57 3.73
N ALA A 130 -11.72 -2.23 3.61
CA ALA A 130 -11.58 -3.66 3.89
C ALA A 130 -11.72 -3.97 5.39
N VAL A 131 -11.25 -3.09 6.29
CA VAL A 131 -11.34 -3.33 7.73
C VAL A 131 -12.80 -3.39 8.22
N PRO A 132 -13.67 -2.40 7.96
CA PRO A 132 -15.07 -2.50 8.31
C PRO A 132 -15.79 -3.69 7.67
N LEU A 133 -15.41 -4.03 6.44
CA LEU A 133 -15.98 -5.18 5.74
C LEU A 133 -15.60 -6.50 6.43
N LEU A 134 -14.34 -6.70 6.81
CA LEU A 134 -13.89 -7.87 7.57
C LEU A 134 -14.56 -7.94 8.95
N VAL A 135 -14.66 -6.82 9.67
CA VAL A 135 -15.39 -6.78 10.95
C VAL A 135 -16.86 -7.16 10.73
N GLY A 136 -17.46 -6.66 9.67
CA GLY A 136 -18.80 -7.05 9.25
C GLY A 136 -18.96 -8.55 8.94
N LEU A 137 -17.94 -9.23 8.43
CA LEU A 137 -17.87 -10.66 8.21
C LEU A 137 -17.64 -11.46 9.51
N GLY A 138 -17.48 -10.78 10.65
CA GLY A 138 -17.30 -11.39 11.98
C GLY A 138 -15.83 -11.65 12.34
N PHE A 139 -14.88 -11.00 11.68
CA PHE A 139 -13.49 -11.02 12.12
C PHE A 139 -13.30 -10.14 13.37
N PRO A 140 -12.43 -10.53 14.32
CA PRO A 140 -12.05 -9.66 15.43
C PRO A 140 -11.44 -8.35 14.88
N GLY A 141 -11.78 -7.21 15.50
CA GLY A 141 -11.33 -5.89 15.00
C GLY A 141 -9.82 -5.78 14.81
N MET A 142 -9.02 -6.33 15.74
CA MET A 142 -7.55 -6.35 15.63
C MET A 142 -7.08 -7.18 14.42
N ALA A 143 -7.74 -8.32 14.14
CA ALA A 143 -7.44 -9.16 12.98
C ALA A 143 -7.74 -8.42 11.67
N ALA A 144 -8.88 -7.74 11.61
CA ALA A 144 -9.28 -6.95 10.45
C ALA A 144 -8.31 -5.79 10.19
N VAL A 145 -7.91 -5.06 11.23
CA VAL A 145 -6.92 -3.97 11.12
C VAL A 145 -5.57 -4.51 10.66
N MET A 146 -5.08 -5.60 11.25
CA MET A 146 -3.82 -6.22 10.85
C MET A 146 -3.84 -6.65 9.38
N ALA A 147 -4.92 -7.29 8.93
CA ALA A 147 -5.09 -7.67 7.52
C ALA A 147 -5.11 -6.44 6.60
N GLY A 148 -5.88 -5.41 6.96
CA GLY A 148 -5.97 -4.17 6.20
C GLY A 148 -4.66 -3.38 6.12
N MET A 149 -3.77 -3.52 7.11
CA MET A 149 -2.45 -2.87 7.08
C MET A 149 -1.43 -3.69 6.27
N ILE A 150 -1.48 -5.02 6.34
CA ILE A 150 -0.56 -5.90 5.59
C ILE A 150 -0.76 -5.73 4.07
N ILE A 151 -2.00 -5.59 3.61
CA ILE A 151 -2.30 -5.44 2.18
C ILE A 151 -1.60 -4.22 1.55
N GLN A 152 -1.44 -3.14 2.29
CA GLN A 152 -0.82 -1.93 1.76
C GLN A 152 0.68 -2.05 1.48
N SER A 153 1.30 -3.19 1.81
CA SER A 153 2.74 -3.39 1.64
C SER A 153 3.20 -3.55 0.18
N THR A 154 2.34 -3.99 -0.71
CA THR A 154 2.71 -4.31 -2.10
C THR A 154 2.05 -3.42 -3.16
N PRO A 155 0.74 -3.16 -3.19
CA PRO A 155 0.13 -2.41 -4.29
C PRO A 155 0.40 -0.90 -4.23
N VAL A 156 0.98 -0.40 -3.14
CA VAL A 156 1.12 1.03 -2.85
C VAL A 156 1.86 1.82 -3.93
N SER A 157 2.86 1.24 -4.59
CA SER A 157 3.61 1.94 -5.64
C SER A 157 2.77 2.24 -6.89
N PHE A 158 1.69 1.49 -7.09
CA PHE A 158 0.72 1.67 -8.18
C PHE A 158 -0.60 2.26 -7.69
N GLY A 159 -0.68 2.66 -6.40
CA GLY A 159 -1.86 3.27 -5.82
C GLY A 159 -2.27 4.55 -6.55
N ALA A 160 -3.58 4.84 -6.58
CA ALA A 160 -4.14 5.98 -7.29
C ALA A 160 -3.60 6.08 -8.74
N LEU A 161 -3.75 4.99 -9.50
CA LEU A 161 -3.32 4.90 -10.91
C LEU A 161 -1.82 5.16 -11.13
N GLY A 162 -0.96 4.74 -10.18
CA GLY A 162 0.49 4.87 -10.30
C GLY A 162 1.04 6.24 -9.89
N THR A 163 0.26 7.05 -9.19
CA THR A 163 0.70 8.37 -8.67
C THR A 163 2.07 8.34 -7.97
N PRO A 164 2.43 7.35 -7.14
CA PRO A 164 3.74 7.31 -6.51
C PRO A 164 4.90 7.26 -7.51
N ILE A 165 4.75 6.56 -8.62
CA ILE A 165 5.78 6.51 -9.67
C ILE A 165 5.68 7.75 -10.55
N LEU A 166 4.50 8.07 -11.08
CA LEU A 166 4.31 9.15 -12.04
C LEU A 166 4.55 10.54 -11.46
N VAL A 167 4.28 10.73 -10.17
CA VAL A 167 4.49 12.00 -9.49
C VAL A 167 5.69 11.92 -8.54
N GLY A 168 5.72 10.97 -7.62
CA GLY A 168 6.75 10.88 -6.59
C GLY A 168 8.14 10.62 -7.16
N VAL A 169 8.31 9.54 -7.92
CA VAL A 169 9.60 9.20 -8.56
C VAL A 169 9.97 10.23 -9.62
N ASN A 170 9.01 10.66 -10.42
CA ASN A 170 9.23 11.70 -11.42
C ASN A 170 9.78 12.99 -10.79
N THR A 171 9.10 13.54 -9.78
CA THR A 171 9.54 14.78 -9.12
C THR A 171 10.90 14.63 -8.45
N GLY A 172 11.20 13.44 -7.89
CA GLY A 172 12.46 13.19 -7.21
C GLY A 172 13.66 13.02 -8.15
N LEU A 173 13.46 12.50 -9.35
CA LEU A 173 14.56 12.13 -10.25
C LEU A 173 14.69 13.02 -11.48
N SER A 174 13.61 13.63 -11.99
CA SER A 174 13.63 14.40 -13.25
C SER A 174 14.49 15.68 -13.18
N ALA A 175 14.70 16.19 -11.99
CA ALA A 175 15.51 17.41 -11.77
C ALA A 175 17.00 17.12 -11.63
N ASP A 176 17.43 15.86 -11.54
CA ASP A 176 18.84 15.47 -11.38
C ASP A 176 19.48 15.21 -12.76
N PRO A 177 20.42 16.05 -13.20
CA PRO A 177 21.08 15.88 -14.50
C PRO A 177 21.79 14.54 -14.64
N THR A 178 22.33 13.98 -13.55
CA THR A 178 23.03 12.68 -13.58
C THR A 178 22.10 11.53 -13.86
N VAL A 179 20.87 11.59 -13.36
CA VAL A 179 19.84 10.58 -13.63
C VAL A 179 19.32 10.70 -15.06
N VAL A 180 19.16 11.91 -15.56
CA VAL A 180 18.74 12.14 -16.95
C VAL A 180 19.81 11.64 -17.93
N GLU A 181 21.08 11.91 -17.65
CA GLU A 181 22.20 11.38 -18.45
C GLU A 181 22.26 9.85 -18.40
N TYR A 182 22.06 9.25 -17.22
CA TYR A 182 21.97 7.80 -17.07
C TYR A 182 20.83 7.21 -17.89
N ALA A 183 19.63 7.80 -17.86
CA ALA A 183 18.49 7.37 -18.67
C ALA A 183 18.81 7.39 -20.16
N SER A 184 19.45 8.47 -20.64
CA SER A 184 19.89 8.60 -22.02
C SER A 184 20.96 7.56 -22.40
N SER A 185 21.89 7.23 -21.49
CA SER A 185 22.91 6.20 -21.70
C SER A 185 22.31 4.79 -21.84
N LEU A 186 21.13 4.55 -21.28
CA LEU A 186 20.36 3.31 -21.44
C LEU A 186 19.52 3.28 -22.73
N GLY A 187 19.53 4.34 -23.53
CA GLY A 187 18.79 4.43 -24.78
C GLY A 187 17.37 4.98 -24.63
N TYR A 188 17.00 5.53 -23.47
CA TYR A 188 15.71 6.20 -23.29
C TYR A 188 15.80 7.67 -23.70
N GLU A 189 15.30 7.99 -24.89
CA GLU A 189 15.27 9.37 -25.38
C GLU A 189 14.19 10.20 -24.69
N GLN A 190 13.08 9.57 -24.28
CA GLN A 190 11.98 10.23 -23.59
C GLN A 190 11.97 9.83 -22.11
N TRP A 191 11.83 10.82 -21.26
CA TRP A 191 11.78 10.62 -19.80
C TRP A 191 10.63 9.69 -19.35
N ASN A 192 9.49 9.76 -20.02
CA ASN A 192 8.34 8.92 -19.72
C ASN A 192 8.63 7.42 -19.98
N ASP A 193 9.44 7.08 -20.97
CA ASP A 193 9.82 5.70 -21.24
C ASP A 193 10.75 5.15 -20.14
N PHE A 194 11.62 6.00 -19.60
CA PHE A 194 12.44 5.66 -18.45
C PHE A 194 11.58 5.46 -17.18
N LEU A 195 10.56 6.29 -16.96
CA LEU A 195 9.61 6.09 -15.85
C LEU A 195 8.81 4.79 -16.03
N ALA A 196 8.39 4.46 -17.25
CA ALA A 196 7.72 3.19 -17.55
C ALA A 196 8.65 1.99 -17.27
N PHE A 197 9.94 2.10 -17.61
CA PHE A 197 10.95 1.09 -17.26
C PHE A 197 11.09 0.92 -15.74
N ILE A 198 11.13 2.01 -14.96
CA ILE A 198 11.14 1.95 -13.49
C ILE A 198 9.88 1.26 -13.00
N GLY A 199 8.71 1.64 -13.53
CA GLY A 199 7.42 1.02 -13.21
C GLY A 199 7.43 -0.48 -13.46
N LEU A 200 7.96 -0.92 -14.59
CA LEU A 200 8.10 -2.35 -14.94
C LEU A 200 8.99 -3.09 -13.92
N LYS A 201 10.12 -2.50 -13.52
CA LYS A 201 11.01 -3.08 -12.49
C LYS A 201 10.29 -3.23 -11.14
N VAL A 202 9.56 -2.20 -10.74
CA VAL A 202 8.76 -2.20 -9.51
C VAL A 202 7.66 -3.26 -9.59
N ALA A 203 6.98 -3.40 -10.74
CA ALA A 203 5.95 -4.41 -10.96
C ALA A 203 6.49 -5.83 -10.78
N PHE A 204 7.68 -6.14 -11.32
CA PHE A 204 8.31 -7.45 -11.11
C PHE A 204 8.63 -7.71 -9.63
N LEU A 205 9.18 -6.72 -8.90
CA LEU A 205 9.44 -6.85 -7.47
C LEU A 205 8.15 -7.07 -6.68
N HIS A 206 7.08 -6.34 -7.02
CA HIS A 206 5.78 -6.49 -6.38
C HIS A 206 5.11 -7.81 -6.73
N ALA A 207 5.25 -8.32 -7.96
CA ALA A 207 4.77 -9.65 -8.32
C ALA A 207 5.46 -10.73 -7.47
N ALA A 208 6.77 -10.67 -7.32
CA ALA A 208 7.53 -11.61 -6.48
C ALA A 208 7.14 -11.51 -5.00
N ALA A 209 7.09 -10.31 -4.43
CA ALA A 209 6.67 -10.08 -3.04
C ALA A 209 5.18 -10.42 -2.84
N GLY A 210 4.33 -10.08 -3.80
CA GLY A 210 2.89 -10.29 -3.78
C GLY A 210 2.49 -11.75 -3.71
N THR A 211 3.30 -12.68 -4.19
CA THR A 211 3.05 -14.11 -4.02
C THR A 211 3.22 -14.57 -2.57
N LEU A 212 4.09 -13.89 -1.80
CA LEU A 212 4.38 -14.23 -0.41
C LEU A 212 3.40 -13.58 0.59
N VAL A 213 2.87 -12.40 0.26
CA VAL A 213 2.04 -11.63 1.20
C VAL A 213 0.74 -12.35 1.58
N PRO A 214 -0.04 -13.00 0.69
CA PRO A 214 -1.19 -13.79 1.09
C PRO A 214 -0.82 -14.95 2.02
N LEU A 215 0.33 -15.60 1.79
CA LEU A 215 0.87 -16.66 2.65
C LEU A 215 1.13 -16.14 4.06
N ILE A 216 1.83 -15.01 4.16
CA ILE A 216 2.14 -14.36 5.42
C ILE A 216 0.85 -13.92 6.12
N LEU A 217 -0.06 -13.29 5.39
CA LEU A 217 -1.34 -12.81 5.92
C LEU A 217 -2.14 -13.95 6.56
N VAL A 218 -2.37 -15.05 5.81
CA VAL A 218 -3.14 -16.19 6.33
C VAL A 218 -2.41 -16.87 7.48
N SER A 219 -1.09 -16.99 7.40
CA SER A 219 -0.29 -17.58 8.48
C SER A 219 -0.38 -16.78 9.77
N PHE A 220 -0.28 -15.45 9.71
CA PHE A 220 -0.48 -14.58 10.86
C PHE A 220 -1.92 -14.64 11.38
N MET A 221 -2.91 -14.59 10.50
CA MET A 221 -4.31 -14.68 10.88
C MET A 221 -4.60 -16.00 11.60
N THR A 222 -4.08 -17.12 11.10
CA THR A 222 -4.22 -18.44 11.73
C THR A 222 -3.49 -18.51 13.07
N ARG A 223 -2.28 -17.97 13.14
CA ARG A 223 -1.44 -17.99 14.35
C ARG A 223 -2.03 -17.18 15.50
N PHE A 224 -2.54 -15.98 15.22
CA PHE A 224 -3.00 -15.05 16.25
C PHE A 224 -4.49 -15.21 16.57
N PHE A 225 -5.29 -15.57 15.60
CA PHE A 225 -6.76 -15.57 15.71
C PHE A 225 -7.40 -16.94 15.39
N GLY A 226 -6.62 -17.91 14.90
CA GLY A 226 -7.09 -19.25 14.63
C GLY A 226 -7.33 -20.08 15.88
N ARG A 227 -8.18 -21.09 15.80
CA ARG A 227 -8.50 -22.00 16.90
C ARG A 227 -7.28 -22.83 17.33
N ASN A 228 -6.49 -23.34 16.39
CA ASN A 228 -5.34 -24.21 16.65
C ASN A 228 -4.01 -23.44 16.78
N ARG A 229 -3.96 -22.17 16.39
CA ARG A 229 -2.83 -21.26 16.54
C ARG A 229 -1.48 -21.79 16.00
N THR A 230 -1.49 -22.67 14.99
CA THR A 230 -0.28 -23.20 14.37
C THR A 230 0.04 -22.48 13.06
N PHE A 231 1.30 -22.08 12.90
CA PHE A 231 1.78 -21.38 11.70
C PHE A 231 1.72 -22.30 10.47
N SER A 232 2.02 -23.59 10.67
CA SER A 232 2.00 -24.62 9.63
C SER A 232 0.62 -24.86 9.02
N GLU A 233 -0.45 -24.71 9.79
CA GLU A 233 -1.82 -24.90 9.29
C GLU A 233 -2.22 -23.77 8.32
N GLY A 234 -1.83 -22.51 8.64
CA GLY A 234 -2.01 -21.38 7.72
C GLY A 234 -1.23 -21.57 6.42
N LEU A 235 0.01 -22.03 6.50
CA LEU A 235 0.86 -22.30 5.35
C LEU A 235 0.29 -23.43 4.47
N GLN A 236 -0.22 -24.53 5.08
CA GLN A 236 -0.83 -25.64 4.35
C GLN A 236 -2.09 -25.22 3.59
N VAL A 237 -2.90 -24.32 4.14
CA VAL A 237 -4.06 -23.79 3.42
C VAL A 237 -3.64 -23.02 2.18
N CYS A 238 -2.65 -22.14 2.31
CA CYS A 238 -2.15 -21.37 1.18
C CYS A 238 -1.47 -22.26 0.12
N THR A 239 -0.68 -23.26 0.53
CA THR A 239 -0.04 -24.17 -0.43
C THR A 239 -1.05 -25.08 -1.12
N LYS A 240 -2.09 -25.54 -0.44
CA LYS A 240 -3.20 -26.25 -1.07
C LYS A 240 -3.96 -25.38 -2.06
N VAL A 241 -4.23 -24.13 -1.69
CA VAL A 241 -4.87 -23.16 -2.56
C VAL A 241 -3.97 -22.80 -3.76
N SER A 242 -2.65 -22.67 -3.55
CA SER A 242 -1.68 -22.38 -4.63
C SER A 242 -1.32 -23.59 -5.47
N GLY A 243 -1.26 -24.78 -4.88
CA GLY A 243 -0.79 -26.01 -5.54
C GLY A 243 -1.85 -26.78 -6.31
N SER A 244 -3.13 -26.63 -5.97
CA SER A 244 -4.23 -27.34 -6.62
C SER A 244 -4.67 -26.74 -7.95
N GLY A 245 -4.15 -25.58 -8.35
CA GLY A 245 -4.71 -24.84 -9.50
C GLY A 245 -6.17 -24.42 -9.29
N GLU A 246 -6.73 -24.78 -8.14
CA GLU A 246 -8.13 -24.58 -7.74
C GLU A 246 -8.27 -23.38 -6.81
N PHE A 247 -7.54 -22.29 -7.11
CA PHE A 247 -7.67 -21.02 -6.35
C PHE A 247 -9.09 -20.44 -6.45
N PHE A 248 -9.87 -20.94 -7.36
CA PHE A 248 -11.29 -20.68 -7.50
C PHE A 248 -12.06 -22.01 -7.50
N LEU A 249 -12.20 -22.64 -6.35
CA LEU A 249 -13.33 -23.49 -6.11
C LEU A 249 -14.58 -22.63 -5.91
N PHE A 250 -14.99 -22.03 -6.98
CA PHE A 250 -16.40 -21.95 -7.26
C PHE A 250 -16.89 -23.38 -7.46
N ASP A 251 -17.94 -23.74 -6.76
CA ASP A 251 -18.67 -24.96 -7.00
C ASP A 251 -18.76 -25.20 -8.51
N SER A 252 -18.25 -26.31 -8.96
CA SER A 252 -17.94 -26.68 -10.36
C SER A 252 -19.11 -26.64 -11.34
N LYS A 253 -20.26 -26.09 -10.95
CA LYS A 253 -21.45 -26.00 -11.80
C LYS A 253 -21.68 -24.63 -12.48
N ALA A 254 -20.92 -23.56 -12.15
CA ALA A 254 -21.25 -22.24 -12.66
C ALA A 254 -20.17 -21.51 -13.46
N LEU A 255 -18.85 -21.74 -13.29
CA LEU A 255 -17.82 -21.00 -14.05
C LEU A 255 -16.54 -21.83 -14.26
N LYS A 256 -15.96 -21.73 -15.46
CA LYS A 256 -14.69 -22.38 -15.80
C LYS A 256 -13.52 -21.72 -15.03
N PRO A 257 -12.55 -22.52 -14.51
CA PRO A 257 -11.43 -21.98 -13.73
C PRO A 257 -10.54 -21.08 -14.58
N ILE A 258 -10.26 -19.89 -14.07
CA ILE A 258 -9.20 -19.02 -14.61
C ILE A 258 -7.90 -19.45 -13.92
N PRO A 259 -6.82 -19.77 -14.65
CA PRO A 259 -5.54 -20.16 -14.05
C PRO A 259 -5.01 -19.08 -13.11
N SER A 260 -4.57 -19.47 -11.92
CA SER A 260 -4.06 -18.56 -10.87
C SER A 260 -2.92 -17.64 -11.35
N PHE A 261 -2.11 -18.11 -12.29
CA PHE A 261 -1.06 -17.35 -12.95
C PHE A 261 -1.64 -16.19 -13.76
N LEU A 262 -2.76 -16.38 -14.47
CA LEU A 262 -3.43 -15.34 -15.23
C LEU A 262 -4.10 -14.31 -14.32
N PHE A 263 -4.54 -14.70 -13.13
CA PHE A 263 -5.13 -13.75 -12.18
C PHE A 263 -4.07 -12.89 -11.48
N SER A 264 -2.92 -13.46 -11.13
CA SER A 264 -1.77 -12.69 -10.65
C SER A 264 -1.23 -11.77 -11.76
N LEU A 265 -1.17 -12.26 -13.00
CA LEU A 265 -0.81 -11.47 -14.18
C LEU A 265 -1.86 -10.39 -14.47
N PHE A 266 -3.15 -10.70 -14.30
CA PHE A 266 -4.25 -9.78 -14.55
C PHE A 266 -4.33 -8.68 -13.49
N THR A 267 -4.11 -9.00 -12.20
CA THR A 267 -3.96 -7.97 -11.15
C THR A 267 -2.70 -7.14 -11.33
N THR A 268 -1.61 -7.73 -11.82
CA THR A 268 -0.39 -6.98 -12.14
C THR A 268 -0.57 -6.13 -13.41
N LEU A 269 -1.26 -6.63 -14.43
CA LEU A 269 -1.55 -5.91 -15.68
C LEU A 269 -2.64 -4.83 -15.53
N LEU A 270 -3.59 -4.99 -14.61
CA LEU A 270 -4.58 -3.95 -14.28
C LEU A 270 -3.99 -2.82 -13.42
N LEU A 271 -2.79 -3.03 -12.87
CA LEU A 271 -2.06 -2.09 -12.03
C LEU A 271 -0.89 -1.40 -12.78
N VAL A 272 -0.64 -1.75 -14.04
CA VAL A 272 0.26 -1.08 -14.98
C VAL A 272 -0.53 -0.28 -16.01
#